data_5e52d94e9a48f10371a7b63d7d26f95b
#
_entry.id   5e52d94e9a48f10371a7b63d7d26f95b
#
_cell.length_a   1.000
_cell.length_b   1.000
_cell.length_c   1.000
_cell.angle_alpha   90.00
_cell.angle_beta   90.00
_cell.angle_gamma   90.00
#
_symmetry.space_group_name_H-M   'P 1'
#
loop_
_entity.id
_entity.type
_entity.pdbx_description
1 polymer ?
#
loop_
_entity_poly.entity_id
_entity_poly.type
_entity_poly.pdbx_seq_one_letter_code
_entity_poly.pdbx_strand_id
1 'polypeptide(L)'
;MFEVSHIKFKNILDIPFLCISNPITCIVGSSGSGKTTLLRMLNRLNVPDDGTIIYKGNNISNMDTLKLRRQVVMLGQTPVIYSGSVEDNLQIGLYFSKKLPASISAMKEILKRVELDKCLSDGCGNLSGGEKQRLCLARVMLMDAETYLLDEPSAALDKGTEQFIIENLSRFVLEKNKQLIMVTHSEQIAEKFSNSIIRIENGKVIESY
;
A
#
# COMPACT_ATOMS: atom_id res chain seq x y z
N MET A 1 0.70 9.98 9.66
CA MET A 1 1.29 9.50 10.92
C MET A 1 0.31 8.57 11.60
N PHE A 2 0.79 7.40 12.02
CA PHE A 2 0.06 6.44 12.85
C PHE A 2 0.75 6.26 14.19
N GLU A 3 -0.05 6.12 15.25
CA GLU A 3 0.40 5.69 16.57
C GLU A 3 -0.40 4.43 16.94
N VAL A 4 0.31 3.38 17.27
CA VAL A 4 -0.22 2.05 17.60
C VAL A 4 0.13 1.78 19.05
N SER A 5 -0.84 1.51 19.91
CA SER A 5 -0.62 1.34 21.34
C SER A 5 -1.32 0.08 21.85
N HIS A 6 -0.55 -0.79 22.53
CA HIS A 6 -1.00 -2.02 23.21
C HIS A 6 -1.81 -2.95 22.30
N ILE A 7 -1.49 -3.02 21.00
CA ILE A 7 -2.21 -3.87 20.05
C ILE A 7 -1.97 -5.34 20.35
N LYS A 8 -3.08 -6.05 20.55
CA LYS A 8 -3.12 -7.52 20.57
C LYS A 8 -4.09 -8.00 19.51
N PHE A 9 -3.72 -9.05 18.81
CA PHE A 9 -4.60 -9.68 17.83
C PHE A 9 -4.32 -11.18 17.77
N LYS A 10 -5.24 -11.96 18.31
CA LYS A 10 -5.11 -13.41 18.39
C LYS A 10 -3.73 -13.78 18.97
N ASN A 11 -3.10 -14.83 18.42
CA ASN A 11 -1.70 -15.17 18.73
C ASN A 11 -0.74 -14.65 17.63
N ILE A 12 -1.13 -13.58 16.90
CA ILE A 12 -0.43 -13.12 15.69
C ILE A 12 0.34 -11.83 15.98
N LEU A 13 -0.23 -10.89 16.74
CA LEU A 13 0.42 -9.61 17.05
C LEU A 13 0.32 -9.28 18.53
N ASP A 14 1.45 -8.80 19.07
CA ASP A 14 1.57 -8.20 20.40
C ASP A 14 2.55 -7.02 20.30
N ILE A 15 2.01 -5.82 20.06
CA ILE A 15 2.78 -4.60 19.84
C ILE A 15 2.46 -3.60 20.95
N PRO A 16 3.35 -3.41 21.93
CA PRO A 16 3.14 -2.45 23.03
C PRO A 16 3.02 -1.02 22.52
N PHE A 17 3.93 -0.60 21.64
CA PHE A 17 3.92 0.73 21.02
C PHE A 17 4.64 0.73 19.69
N LEU A 18 4.11 1.50 18.71
CA LEU A 18 4.76 1.76 17.43
C LEU A 18 4.28 3.10 16.88
N CYS A 19 5.22 3.96 16.48
CA CYS A 19 4.94 5.21 15.79
C CYS A 19 5.43 5.12 14.34
N ILE A 20 4.56 5.45 13.37
CA ILE A 20 4.89 5.49 11.93
C ILE A 20 4.65 6.91 11.45
N SER A 21 5.69 7.72 11.42
CA SER A 21 5.62 9.15 11.09
C SER A 21 6.34 9.52 9.79
N ASN A 22 7.31 8.71 9.37
CA ASN A 22 8.12 9.00 8.19
C ASN A 22 7.32 8.92 6.88
N PRO A 23 7.71 9.67 5.83
CA PRO A 23 7.06 9.63 4.54
C PRO A 23 7.05 8.23 3.91
N ILE A 24 8.15 7.49 4.00
CA ILE A 24 8.26 6.14 3.48
C ILE A 24 8.77 5.22 4.59
N THR A 25 7.96 4.24 4.96
CA THR A 25 8.29 3.23 5.96
C THR A 25 8.17 1.84 5.34
N CYS A 26 9.22 1.03 5.46
CA CYS A 26 9.19 -0.38 5.09
C CYS A 26 9.00 -1.26 6.32
N ILE A 27 8.14 -2.27 6.21
CA ILE A 27 7.93 -3.31 7.22
C ILE A 27 8.57 -4.59 6.69
N VAL A 28 9.56 -5.10 7.41
CA VAL A 28 10.31 -6.31 7.05
C VAL A 28 10.16 -7.40 8.13
N GLY A 29 10.54 -8.63 7.79
CA GLY A 29 10.50 -9.77 8.71
C GLY A 29 10.12 -11.06 8.00
N SER A 30 10.18 -12.19 8.71
CA SER A 30 9.88 -13.51 8.17
C SER A 30 8.42 -13.66 7.70
N SER A 31 8.16 -14.64 6.84
CA SER A 31 6.78 -14.99 6.46
C SER A 31 6.00 -15.41 7.70
N GLY A 32 4.74 -14.97 7.81
CA GLY A 32 3.89 -15.26 8.97
C GLY A 32 4.18 -14.41 10.22
N SER A 33 5.13 -13.48 10.20
CA SER A 33 5.47 -12.65 11.38
C SER A 33 4.41 -11.61 11.78
N GLY A 34 3.34 -11.44 10.98
CA GLY A 34 2.24 -10.50 11.29
C GLY A 34 2.25 -9.19 10.48
N LYS A 35 3.18 -8.98 9.54
CA LYS A 35 3.31 -7.75 8.72
C LYS A 35 2.01 -7.36 8.01
N THR A 36 1.47 -8.24 7.20
CA THR A 36 0.18 -8.05 6.50
C THR A 36 -0.97 -7.80 7.48
N THR A 37 -0.94 -8.46 8.64
CA THR A 37 -1.96 -8.29 9.68
C THR A 37 -1.92 -6.88 10.25
N LEU A 38 -0.72 -6.36 10.57
CA LEU A 38 -0.56 -4.97 11.00
C LEU A 38 -1.03 -4.01 9.91
N LEU A 39 -0.59 -4.20 8.66
CA LEU A 39 -0.99 -3.35 7.54
C LEU A 39 -2.52 -3.27 7.40
N ARG A 40 -3.22 -4.41 7.51
CA ARG A 40 -4.69 -4.49 7.46
C ARG A 40 -5.40 -3.82 8.63
N MET A 41 -4.73 -3.67 9.76
CA MET A 41 -5.29 -2.93 10.91
C MET A 41 -5.27 -1.43 10.67
N LEU A 42 -4.23 -0.89 10.01
CA LEU A 42 -4.08 0.54 9.80
C LEU A 42 -5.24 1.15 8.98
N ASN A 43 -5.97 0.33 8.19
CA ASN A 43 -7.18 0.78 7.47
C ASN A 43 -8.47 0.04 7.90
N ARG A 44 -8.44 -0.60 9.09
CA ARG A 44 -9.57 -1.35 9.67
C ARG A 44 -10.12 -2.48 8.78
N LEU A 45 -9.28 -3.15 7.98
CA LEU A 45 -9.62 -4.45 7.39
C LEU A 45 -9.57 -5.56 8.45
N ASN A 46 -8.68 -5.41 9.44
CA ASN A 46 -8.68 -6.18 10.67
C ASN A 46 -8.93 -5.25 11.85
N VAL A 47 -9.62 -5.74 12.88
CA VAL A 47 -9.85 -5.03 14.14
C VAL A 47 -9.03 -5.76 15.20
N PRO A 48 -8.17 -5.06 15.97
CA PRO A 48 -7.43 -5.70 17.06
C PRO A 48 -8.36 -6.17 18.16
N ASP A 49 -7.93 -7.20 18.90
CA ASP A 49 -8.68 -7.70 20.08
C ASP A 49 -8.53 -6.74 21.27
N ASP A 50 -7.38 -6.03 21.35
CA ASP A 50 -7.10 -5.02 22.37
C ASP A 50 -6.17 -3.93 21.80
N GLY A 51 -6.13 -2.77 22.45
CA GLY A 51 -5.30 -1.64 22.07
C GLY A 51 -5.97 -0.61 21.16
N THR A 52 -5.19 0.36 20.72
CA THR A 52 -5.70 1.49 19.94
C THR A 52 -4.76 1.85 18.79
N ILE A 53 -5.34 2.34 17.71
CA ILE A 53 -4.61 2.91 16.57
C ILE A 53 -5.12 4.32 16.33
N ILE A 54 -4.22 5.28 16.38
CA ILE A 54 -4.48 6.69 16.09
C ILE A 54 -3.94 7.02 14.70
N TYR A 55 -4.75 7.63 13.86
CA TYR A 55 -4.36 8.17 12.57
C TYR A 55 -4.59 9.67 12.52
N LYS A 56 -3.51 10.46 12.31
CA LYS A 56 -3.58 11.92 12.29
C LYS A 56 -4.33 12.50 13.52
N GLY A 57 -4.04 11.99 14.72
CA GLY A 57 -4.66 12.43 15.98
C GLY A 57 -6.06 11.87 16.27
N ASN A 58 -6.63 11.06 15.38
CA ASN A 58 -7.96 10.48 15.57
C ASN A 58 -7.88 8.97 15.77
N ASN A 59 -8.57 8.44 16.78
CA ASN A 59 -8.70 7.00 16.94
C ASN A 59 -9.49 6.42 15.77
N ILE A 60 -8.88 5.50 15.00
CA ILE A 60 -9.49 4.94 13.79
C ILE A 60 -10.76 4.14 14.09
N SER A 61 -10.93 3.62 15.31
CA SER A 61 -12.16 2.90 15.71
C SER A 61 -13.39 3.81 15.70
N ASN A 62 -13.21 5.11 15.93
CA ASN A 62 -14.27 6.12 15.96
C ASN A 62 -14.49 6.80 14.59
N MET A 63 -13.64 6.51 13.60
CA MET A 63 -13.79 7.06 12.25
C MET A 63 -14.79 6.25 11.43
N ASP A 64 -15.49 6.91 10.51
CA ASP A 64 -16.21 6.22 9.44
C ASP A 64 -15.24 5.38 8.60
N THR A 65 -15.52 4.08 8.48
CA THR A 65 -14.62 3.12 7.85
C THR A 65 -14.40 3.41 6.36
N LEU A 66 -15.41 3.88 5.64
CA LEU A 66 -15.28 4.22 4.22
C LEU A 66 -14.46 5.49 4.05
N LYS A 67 -14.66 6.48 4.94
CA LYS A 67 -13.87 7.71 4.95
C LYS A 67 -12.40 7.41 5.25
N LEU A 68 -12.11 6.56 6.23
CA LEU A 68 -10.75 6.11 6.52
C LEU A 68 -10.12 5.43 5.31
N ARG A 69 -10.80 4.45 4.69
CA ARG A 69 -10.27 3.68 3.55
C ARG A 69 -10.10 4.49 2.27
N ARG A 70 -10.73 5.65 2.15
CA ARG A 70 -10.47 6.61 1.07
C ARG A 70 -9.21 7.44 1.30
N GLN A 71 -8.84 7.64 2.56
CA GLN A 71 -7.61 8.35 2.95
C GLN A 71 -6.42 7.38 3.05
N VAL A 72 -6.65 6.15 3.49
CA VAL A 72 -5.66 5.10 3.71
C VAL A 72 -5.98 3.93 2.78
N VAL A 73 -5.44 4.01 1.57
CA VAL A 73 -5.70 3.02 0.51
C VAL A 73 -4.71 1.86 0.62
N MET A 74 -5.21 0.64 0.45
CA MET A 74 -4.37 -0.55 0.51
C MET A 74 -4.33 -1.28 -0.83
N LEU A 75 -3.12 -1.66 -1.26
CA LEU A 75 -2.86 -2.67 -2.28
C LEU A 75 -2.47 -3.96 -1.58
N GLY A 76 -3.27 -5.01 -1.75
CA GLY A 76 -2.95 -6.35 -1.22
C GLY A 76 -1.96 -7.10 -2.11
N GLN A 77 -1.39 -8.16 -1.59
CA GLN A 77 -0.40 -9.01 -2.28
C GLN A 77 -0.95 -9.61 -3.59
N THR A 78 -2.21 -10.04 -3.59
CA THR A 78 -2.84 -10.62 -4.79
C THR A 78 -3.51 -9.52 -5.61
N PRO A 79 -3.12 -9.32 -6.89
CA PRO A 79 -3.74 -8.32 -7.75
C PRO A 79 -5.18 -8.69 -8.10
N VAL A 80 -6.09 -7.75 -7.89
CA VAL A 80 -7.51 -7.90 -8.27
C VAL A 80 -7.79 -7.11 -9.54
N ILE A 81 -8.10 -7.81 -10.62
CA ILE A 81 -8.45 -7.22 -11.91
C ILE A 81 -9.95 -7.40 -12.14
N TYR A 82 -10.61 -6.29 -12.49
CA TYR A 82 -12.01 -6.28 -12.89
C TYR A 82 -12.14 -6.56 -14.39
N SER A 83 -13.26 -7.14 -14.78
CA SER A 83 -13.59 -7.33 -16.21
C SER A 83 -13.69 -5.97 -16.89
N GLY A 84 -13.20 -5.90 -18.15
CA GLY A 84 -13.19 -4.65 -18.93
C GLY A 84 -11.79 -4.25 -19.38
N SER A 85 -11.63 -2.98 -19.69
CA SER A 85 -10.42 -2.39 -20.22
C SER A 85 -9.43 -1.96 -19.12
N VAL A 86 -8.23 -1.57 -19.54
CA VAL A 86 -7.25 -0.89 -18.66
C VAL A 86 -7.85 0.39 -18.08
N GLU A 87 -8.56 1.18 -18.89
CA GLU A 87 -9.26 2.38 -18.42
C GLU A 87 -10.26 2.08 -17.32
N ASP A 88 -11.15 1.09 -17.51
CA ASP A 88 -12.13 0.68 -16.51
C ASP A 88 -11.45 0.31 -15.18
N ASN A 89 -10.34 -0.43 -15.27
CA ASN A 89 -9.57 -0.82 -14.10
C ASN A 89 -8.88 0.34 -13.39
N LEU A 90 -8.47 1.37 -14.09
CA LEU A 90 -7.91 2.58 -13.48
C LEU A 90 -9.02 3.43 -12.82
N GLN A 91 -10.15 3.61 -13.51
CA GLN A 91 -11.25 4.47 -13.06
C GLN A 91 -12.01 3.91 -11.85
N ILE A 92 -12.08 2.58 -11.71
CA ILE A 92 -12.91 1.94 -10.67
C ILE A 92 -12.47 2.32 -9.25
N GLY A 93 -11.16 2.57 -9.02
CA GLY A 93 -10.64 3.05 -7.75
C GLY A 93 -11.18 4.45 -7.38
N LEU A 94 -11.25 5.32 -8.37
CA LEU A 94 -11.81 6.67 -8.22
C LEU A 94 -13.32 6.61 -7.95
N TYR A 95 -14.04 5.77 -8.67
CA TYR A 95 -15.46 5.54 -8.46
C TYR A 95 -15.76 5.12 -7.00
N PHE A 96 -15.08 4.11 -6.46
CA PHE A 96 -15.25 3.68 -5.07
C PHE A 96 -14.82 4.75 -4.06
N SER A 97 -13.88 5.61 -4.44
CA SER A 97 -13.44 6.74 -3.60
C SER A 97 -14.36 7.95 -3.68
N LYS A 98 -15.41 7.92 -4.53
CA LYS A 98 -16.29 9.07 -4.85
C LYS A 98 -15.52 10.28 -5.38
N LYS A 99 -14.46 10.02 -6.15
CA LYS A 99 -13.66 11.03 -6.85
C LYS A 99 -14.14 11.18 -8.30
N LEU A 100 -13.84 12.32 -8.91
CA LEU A 100 -14.09 12.54 -10.33
C LEU A 100 -13.21 11.58 -11.17
N PRO A 101 -13.68 11.18 -12.35
CA PRO A 101 -12.90 10.39 -13.28
C PRO A 101 -11.56 11.09 -13.62
N ALA A 102 -10.50 10.29 -13.75
CA ALA A 102 -9.22 10.81 -14.21
C ALA A 102 -9.24 11.14 -15.70
N SER A 103 -8.49 12.16 -16.09
CA SER A 103 -8.29 12.45 -17.50
C SER A 103 -7.45 11.39 -18.20
N ILE A 104 -7.57 11.28 -19.52
CA ILE A 104 -6.74 10.39 -20.35
C ILE A 104 -5.25 10.65 -20.13
N SER A 105 -4.85 11.93 -20.01
CA SER A 105 -3.45 12.29 -19.77
C SER A 105 -2.94 11.79 -18.42
N ALA A 106 -3.73 11.92 -17.34
CA ALA A 106 -3.37 11.42 -16.01
C ALA A 106 -3.25 9.90 -15.98
N MET A 107 -4.15 9.19 -16.65
CA MET A 107 -4.10 7.74 -16.77
C MET A 107 -2.85 7.26 -17.55
N LYS A 108 -2.53 7.91 -18.67
CA LYS A 108 -1.32 7.61 -19.44
C LYS A 108 -0.03 7.91 -18.65
N GLU A 109 0.00 8.98 -17.88
CA GLU A 109 1.14 9.30 -17.02
C GLU A 109 1.37 8.23 -15.94
N ILE A 110 0.31 7.82 -15.27
CA ILE A 110 0.40 6.78 -14.24
C ILE A 110 0.85 5.44 -14.83
N LEU A 111 0.35 5.04 -16.01
CA LEU A 111 0.81 3.82 -16.69
C LEU A 111 2.31 3.85 -17.00
N LYS A 112 2.84 5.01 -17.43
CA LYS A 112 4.29 5.19 -17.62
C LYS A 112 5.08 5.04 -16.32
N ARG A 113 4.58 5.59 -15.21
CA ARG A 113 5.24 5.47 -13.88
C ARG A 113 5.37 4.03 -13.40
N VAL A 114 4.46 3.15 -13.82
CA VAL A 114 4.51 1.72 -13.46
C VAL A 114 5.01 0.83 -14.62
N GLU A 115 5.60 1.39 -15.66
CA GLU A 115 6.08 0.67 -16.85
C GLU A 115 5.04 -0.28 -17.48
N LEU A 116 3.78 0.12 -17.48
CA LEU A 116 2.73 -0.68 -18.13
C LEU A 116 2.44 -0.12 -19.53
N ASP A 117 3.06 -0.73 -20.53
CA ASP A 117 2.87 -0.38 -21.95
C ASP A 117 1.59 -1.04 -22.48
N LYS A 118 0.46 -0.41 -22.21
CA LYS A 118 -0.89 -0.84 -22.67
C LYS A 118 -1.69 0.37 -23.10
N CYS A 119 -2.54 0.17 -24.11
CA CYS A 119 -3.56 1.14 -24.45
C CYS A 119 -4.69 1.14 -23.40
N LEU A 120 -5.32 2.29 -23.18
CA LEU A 120 -6.45 2.38 -22.25
C LEU A 120 -7.62 1.49 -22.64
N SER A 121 -7.81 1.26 -23.95
CA SER A 121 -8.83 0.38 -24.51
C SER A 121 -8.50 -1.11 -24.47
N ASP A 122 -7.27 -1.51 -24.10
CA ASP A 122 -6.87 -2.91 -24.08
C ASP A 122 -7.64 -3.67 -23.00
N GLY A 123 -8.10 -4.87 -23.34
CA GLY A 123 -8.78 -5.76 -22.43
C GLY A 123 -7.83 -6.37 -21.40
N CYS A 124 -8.25 -6.49 -20.14
CA CYS A 124 -7.42 -6.99 -19.04
C CYS A 124 -7.36 -8.51 -18.90
N GLY A 125 -8.09 -9.26 -19.74
CA GLY A 125 -8.18 -10.74 -19.60
C GLY A 125 -6.84 -11.48 -19.73
N ASN A 126 -5.97 -11.01 -20.62
CA ASN A 126 -4.70 -11.66 -20.97
C ASN A 126 -3.46 -10.99 -20.33
N LEU A 127 -3.62 -10.18 -19.31
CA LEU A 127 -2.48 -9.58 -18.59
C LEU A 127 -1.68 -10.66 -17.85
N SER A 128 -0.36 -10.61 -17.96
CA SER A 128 0.57 -11.39 -17.13
C SER A 128 0.44 -11.05 -15.65
N GLY A 129 1.02 -11.86 -14.75
CA GLY A 129 1.02 -11.59 -13.33
C GLY A 129 1.63 -10.22 -12.98
N GLY A 130 2.79 -9.90 -13.57
CA GLY A 130 3.45 -8.61 -13.38
C GLY A 130 2.66 -7.43 -13.94
N GLU A 131 2.03 -7.57 -15.12
CA GLU A 131 1.16 -6.53 -15.68
C GLU A 131 -0.07 -6.27 -14.81
N LYS A 132 -0.69 -7.33 -14.25
CA LYS A 132 -1.79 -7.21 -13.29
C LYS A 132 -1.36 -6.45 -12.04
N GLN A 133 -0.19 -6.77 -11.51
CA GLN A 133 0.38 -6.09 -10.34
C GLN A 133 0.59 -4.60 -10.62
N ARG A 134 1.22 -4.26 -11.76
CA ARG A 134 1.45 -2.88 -12.18
C ARG A 134 0.15 -2.11 -12.41
N LEU A 135 -0.85 -2.73 -13.02
CA LEU A 135 -2.17 -2.10 -13.21
C LEU A 135 -2.87 -1.81 -11.87
N CYS A 136 -2.79 -2.73 -10.90
CA CYS A 136 -3.33 -2.52 -9.56
C CYS A 136 -2.59 -1.39 -8.83
N LEU A 137 -1.26 -1.31 -8.96
CA LEU A 137 -0.46 -0.22 -8.40
C LEU A 137 -0.83 1.12 -9.04
N ALA A 138 -0.94 1.18 -10.37
CA ALA A 138 -1.38 2.37 -11.10
C ALA A 138 -2.75 2.86 -10.63
N ARG A 139 -3.71 1.93 -10.45
CA ARG A 139 -5.05 2.22 -9.89
C ARG A 139 -4.95 2.89 -8.52
N VAL A 140 -4.15 2.33 -7.62
CA VAL A 140 -3.98 2.85 -6.25
C VAL A 140 -3.32 4.21 -6.27
N MET A 141 -2.27 4.42 -7.07
CA MET A 141 -1.61 5.72 -7.21
C MET A 141 -2.57 6.78 -7.75
N LEU A 142 -3.41 6.43 -8.74
CA LEU A 142 -4.38 7.34 -9.34
C LEU A 142 -5.45 7.80 -8.35
N MET A 143 -5.73 7.00 -7.31
CA MET A 143 -6.68 7.38 -6.25
C MET A 143 -6.23 8.59 -5.43
N ASP A 144 -4.99 9.03 -5.51
CA ASP A 144 -4.43 10.18 -4.80
C ASP A 144 -4.82 10.20 -3.31
N ALA A 145 -4.49 9.10 -2.61
CA ALA A 145 -4.76 8.92 -1.20
C ALA A 145 -3.76 9.70 -0.32
N GLU A 146 -4.06 9.87 0.96
CA GLU A 146 -3.14 10.48 1.93
C GLU A 146 -2.05 9.50 2.37
N THR A 147 -2.42 8.22 2.50
CA THR A 147 -1.51 7.14 2.88
C THR A 147 -1.74 5.93 1.99
N TYR A 148 -0.65 5.35 1.50
CA TYR A 148 -0.63 4.11 0.73
C TYR A 148 -0.09 2.98 1.61
N LEU A 149 -0.86 1.92 1.73
CA LEU A 149 -0.47 0.67 2.38
C LEU A 149 -0.25 -0.38 1.30
N LEU A 150 0.98 -0.83 1.08
CA LEU A 150 1.29 -1.78 0.02
C LEU A 150 1.85 -3.07 0.61
N ASP A 151 1.19 -4.17 0.29
CA ASP A 151 1.56 -5.50 0.76
C ASP A 151 2.28 -6.24 -0.37
N GLU A 152 3.60 -6.27 -0.33
CA GLU A 152 4.48 -6.88 -1.34
C GLU A 152 4.16 -6.42 -2.77
N PRO A 153 4.20 -5.10 -3.07
CA PRO A 153 3.73 -4.54 -4.34
C PRO A 153 4.54 -4.99 -5.55
N SER A 154 5.68 -5.63 -5.35
CA SER A 154 6.63 -6.05 -6.40
C SER A 154 6.86 -7.57 -6.45
N ALA A 155 6.13 -8.39 -5.68
CA ALA A 155 6.38 -9.83 -5.55
C ALA A 155 6.32 -10.62 -6.88
N ALA A 156 5.60 -10.14 -7.89
CA ALA A 156 5.48 -10.78 -9.20
C ALA A 156 6.41 -10.17 -10.28
N LEU A 157 7.35 -9.31 -9.89
CA LEU A 157 8.24 -8.58 -10.80
C LEU A 157 9.66 -9.14 -10.76
N ASP A 158 10.39 -9.01 -11.87
CA ASP A 158 11.83 -9.22 -11.86
C ASP A 158 12.55 -8.09 -11.12
N LYS A 159 13.80 -8.33 -10.68
CA LYS A 159 14.55 -7.38 -9.83
C LYS A 159 14.77 -6.00 -10.46
N GLY A 160 14.92 -5.92 -11.77
CA GLY A 160 15.14 -4.65 -12.48
C GLY A 160 13.86 -3.81 -12.48
N THR A 161 12.75 -4.43 -12.85
CA THR A 161 11.41 -3.81 -12.86
C THR A 161 10.96 -3.47 -11.43
N GLU A 162 11.23 -4.33 -10.44
CA GLU A 162 10.95 -4.06 -9.04
C GLU A 162 11.61 -2.76 -8.59
N GLN A 163 12.94 -2.64 -8.77
CA GLN A 163 13.68 -1.46 -8.33
C GLN A 163 13.15 -0.18 -9.00
N PHE A 164 12.92 -0.20 -10.30
CA PHE A 164 12.38 0.94 -11.05
C PHE A 164 11.01 1.38 -10.52
N ILE A 165 10.11 0.44 -10.30
CA ILE A 165 8.76 0.73 -9.82
C ILE A 165 8.77 1.30 -8.40
N ILE A 166 9.56 0.72 -7.50
CA ILE A 166 9.66 1.22 -6.12
C ILE A 166 10.30 2.61 -6.09
N GLU A 167 11.31 2.88 -6.93
CA GLU A 167 11.90 4.21 -7.06
C GLU A 167 10.86 5.25 -7.54
N ASN A 168 10.11 4.95 -8.61
CA ASN A 168 9.07 5.84 -9.12
C ASN A 168 7.94 6.06 -8.11
N LEU A 169 7.53 5.02 -7.40
CA LEU A 169 6.53 5.11 -6.34
C LEU A 169 7.02 5.99 -5.19
N SER A 170 8.25 5.79 -4.74
CA SER A 170 8.88 6.59 -3.68
C SER A 170 8.94 8.07 -4.08
N ARG A 171 9.39 8.36 -5.29
CA ARG A 171 9.41 9.70 -5.84
C ARG A 171 8.01 10.32 -5.90
N PHE A 172 7.02 9.59 -6.41
CA PHE A 172 5.62 10.04 -6.48
C PHE A 172 5.07 10.40 -5.09
N VAL A 173 5.33 9.58 -4.09
CA VAL A 173 4.87 9.80 -2.69
C VAL A 173 5.49 11.07 -2.12
N LEU A 174 6.80 11.29 -2.33
CA LEU A 174 7.51 12.47 -1.86
C LEU A 174 7.07 13.74 -2.60
N GLU A 175 6.94 13.71 -3.93
CA GLU A 175 6.44 14.83 -4.75
C GLU A 175 5.05 15.29 -4.32
N LYS A 176 4.21 14.36 -3.88
CA LYS A 176 2.82 14.63 -3.49
C LYS A 176 2.64 14.87 -1.99
N ASN A 177 3.72 14.85 -1.18
CA ASN A 177 3.65 14.92 0.29
C ASN A 177 2.70 13.88 0.89
N LYS A 178 2.75 12.65 0.39
CA LYS A 178 1.96 11.51 0.86
C LYS A 178 2.77 10.64 1.80
N GLN A 179 2.13 9.62 2.37
CA GLN A 179 2.79 8.61 3.19
C GLN A 179 2.69 7.24 2.51
N LEU A 180 3.79 6.48 2.52
CA LEU A 180 3.86 5.10 2.06
C LEU A 180 4.28 4.21 3.21
N ILE A 181 3.51 3.16 3.46
CA ILE A 181 3.87 2.07 4.36
C ILE A 181 3.84 0.79 3.52
N MET A 182 4.98 0.14 3.37
CA MET A 182 5.14 -0.98 2.45
C MET A 182 5.72 -2.20 3.16
N VAL A 183 5.09 -3.35 2.99
CA VAL A 183 5.68 -4.65 3.35
C VAL A 183 6.55 -5.12 2.18
N THR A 184 7.77 -5.51 2.47
CA THR A 184 8.68 -6.12 1.49
C THR A 184 9.53 -7.21 2.12
N HIS A 185 9.92 -8.22 1.33
CA HIS A 185 10.92 -9.22 1.69
C HIS A 185 12.33 -8.83 1.27
N SER A 186 12.48 -7.77 0.48
CA SER A 186 13.79 -7.29 0.01
C SER A 186 14.36 -6.28 0.99
N GLU A 187 15.36 -6.68 1.77
CA GLU A 187 16.09 -5.76 2.64
C GLU A 187 16.78 -4.66 1.82
N GLN A 188 17.29 -4.98 0.64
CA GLN A 188 17.91 -4.00 -0.26
C GLN A 188 16.93 -2.89 -0.69
N ILE A 189 15.67 -3.25 -0.98
CA ILE A 189 14.62 -2.29 -1.31
C ILE A 189 14.30 -1.44 -0.07
N ALA A 190 14.15 -2.06 1.10
CA ALA A 190 13.85 -1.35 2.32
C ALA A 190 14.95 -0.33 2.67
N GLU A 191 16.22 -0.73 2.66
CA GLU A 191 17.36 0.15 2.96
C GLU A 191 17.51 1.30 1.95
N LYS A 192 17.27 1.02 0.66
CA LYS A 192 17.52 2.00 -0.40
C LYS A 192 16.42 3.05 -0.52
N PHE A 193 15.16 2.69 -0.27
CA PHE A 193 14.00 3.51 -0.64
C PHE A 193 13.13 3.96 0.53
N SER A 194 13.41 3.53 1.77
CA SER A 194 12.65 3.99 2.92
C SER A 194 13.40 5.00 3.79
N ASN A 195 12.62 5.77 4.55
CA ASN A 195 13.13 6.69 5.59
C ASN A 195 13.14 6.01 6.97
N SER A 196 12.46 4.87 7.10
CA SER A 196 12.34 4.09 8.33
C SER A 196 12.06 2.64 8.01
N ILE A 197 12.66 1.73 8.76
CA ILE A 197 12.43 0.29 8.66
C ILE A 197 11.88 -0.21 9.99
N ILE A 198 10.79 -0.97 9.94
CA ILE A 198 10.19 -1.65 11.08
C ILE A 198 10.37 -3.15 10.87
N ARG A 199 11.06 -3.81 11.78
CA ARG A 199 11.24 -5.27 11.73
C ARG A 199 10.26 -5.94 12.68
N ILE A 200 9.47 -6.87 12.12
CA ILE A 200 8.49 -7.66 12.89
C ILE A 200 8.89 -9.13 12.89
N GLU A 201 9.04 -9.71 14.08
CA GLU A 201 9.27 -11.14 14.27
C GLU A 201 8.32 -11.68 15.34
N ASN A 202 7.72 -12.84 15.07
CA ASN A 202 6.79 -13.51 15.98
C ASN A 202 5.73 -12.56 16.58
N GLY A 203 5.20 -11.66 15.73
CA GLY A 203 4.16 -10.73 16.13
C GLY A 203 4.62 -9.51 16.93
N LYS A 204 5.90 -9.32 17.15
CA LYS A 204 6.49 -8.21 17.91
C LYS A 204 7.37 -7.33 17.04
N VAL A 205 7.36 -6.04 17.32
CA VAL A 205 8.35 -5.11 16.75
C VAL A 205 9.66 -5.31 17.51
N ILE A 206 10.72 -5.71 16.79
CA ILE A 206 12.05 -5.93 17.39
C ILE A 206 13.01 -4.79 17.10
N GLU A 207 12.81 -4.06 15.99
CA GLU A 207 13.59 -2.89 15.59
C GLU A 207 12.71 -1.88 14.89
N SER A 208 13.01 -0.59 15.10
CA SER A 208 12.43 0.53 14.35
C SER A 208 13.46 1.65 14.26
N TYR A 209 13.96 1.96 13.05
CA TYR A 209 15.00 2.96 12.79
C TYR A 209 14.80 3.68 11.46
#